data_91db985ef9a5467aeaacc9c8939b27fb
#
_entry.id   91db985ef9a5467aeaacc9c8939b27fb
#
_cell.length_a   1.000
_cell.length_b   1.000
_cell.length_c   1.000
_cell.angle_alpha   90.00
_cell.angle_beta   90.00
_cell.angle_gamma   90.00
#
_symmetry.space_group_name_H-M   'P 1'
#
loop_
_entity.id
_entity.type
_entity.pdbx_description
1 polymer ?
#
loop_
_entity_poly.entity_id
_entity_poly.type
_entity_poly.pdbx_seq_one_letter_code
_entity_poly.pdbx_strand_id
1 'polypeptide(L)'
;MADNYWDGYWRARRSRRRFLGGAITAGAGASALALVGCGDDDDNGGTEQLATNTPGANATPTPVDPLAGAKKGGVYKWANAGDPPTLDPYGNISFLTKTHAAHHYSRLFMYKAGPGIAYGSVRPMPDAAASAESTPDGLKWTVKLKPNIKFHDIAPVSGRAMTTDDIKASWDRASSKESTNKPTLPVDKIEYPDANTIVFSLTKPSATFQDDLADSNVFYIIPKEGLNGGFDPAKIAIGSGPWVWKSYEPSVKFVRTRNPNWHLAGAAGAPFFDSVEEAIIPEYANRLAQFLAGNTDIEGINGDDLPNVIKQVSGARVSGATGPTLSFLFFDPEAVTTWAKDPRVRQAISMSLNRDELMELGYNVKKLRDAGIKVETAWHNLVPAGETAWWIDPTGTKMGDAGKYFKYNPTDAKALLSAARAQLPDSITYQYTANRYGKLFNDIAEANVSYMQAIGLKTTTEVQDYSSKYITQTFIGNFKGIAFGYETPFPEAGSYLTRFFTDNPQNHSKWKDPEMLKIAQDAQVELSEEKRKELFAQAQIKNGQNMYYIPNVAGAGTGWTVSQANLRNFPEFVTKSYGGPSEHLPFRWKA
;
A
#
# COMPACT_ATOMS: atom_id res chain seq x y z
N MET A 1 -33.05 -24.08 -17.00
CA MET A 1 -32.01 -23.97 -15.97
C MET A 1 -30.88 -23.24 -16.61
N ALA A 2 -30.70 -21.97 -16.27
CA ALA A 2 -29.60 -21.16 -16.83
C ALA A 2 -28.29 -21.68 -16.23
N ASP A 3 -27.41 -22.20 -17.08
CA ASP A 3 -26.05 -22.53 -16.67
C ASP A 3 -25.43 -21.25 -16.09
N ASN A 4 -25.02 -21.34 -14.84
CA ASN A 4 -24.38 -20.22 -14.15
C ASN A 4 -23.07 -19.93 -14.90
N TYR A 5 -22.83 -18.65 -15.25
CA TYR A 5 -21.60 -18.17 -15.90
C TYR A 5 -20.34 -18.74 -15.21
N TRP A 6 -20.37 -18.80 -13.89
CA TRP A 6 -19.28 -19.33 -13.07
C TRP A 6 -19.04 -20.83 -13.27
N ASP A 7 -20.07 -21.62 -13.54
CA ASP A 7 -19.88 -23.03 -13.87
C ASP A 7 -19.13 -23.21 -15.20
N GLY A 8 -19.39 -22.34 -16.18
CA GLY A 8 -18.64 -22.29 -17.43
C GLY A 8 -17.17 -21.83 -17.23
N TYR A 9 -16.97 -20.79 -16.42
CA TYR A 9 -15.66 -20.26 -16.08
C TYR A 9 -14.80 -21.28 -15.31
N TRP A 10 -15.38 -21.93 -14.30
CA TRP A 10 -14.68 -22.97 -13.52
C TRP A 10 -14.41 -24.24 -14.31
N ARG A 11 -15.32 -24.64 -15.21
CA ARG A 11 -15.09 -25.77 -16.13
C ARG A 11 -13.94 -25.46 -17.11
N ALA A 12 -13.87 -24.27 -17.66
CA ALA A 12 -12.79 -23.84 -18.55
C ALA A 12 -11.42 -23.82 -17.84
N ARG A 13 -11.38 -23.36 -16.58
CA ARG A 13 -10.16 -23.34 -15.76
C ARG A 13 -9.70 -24.75 -15.36
N ARG A 14 -10.63 -25.67 -15.05
CA ARG A 14 -10.34 -27.10 -14.80
C ARG A 14 -9.85 -27.81 -16.05
N SER A 15 -10.38 -27.49 -17.21
CA SER A 15 -9.98 -28.06 -18.50
C SER A 15 -8.53 -27.67 -18.86
N ARG A 16 -8.15 -26.41 -18.70
CA ARG A 16 -6.77 -25.95 -18.96
C ARG A 16 -5.75 -26.60 -18.00
N ARG A 17 -6.09 -26.82 -16.72
CA ARG A 17 -5.23 -27.56 -15.79
C ARG A 17 -5.03 -29.03 -16.16
N ARG A 18 -6.07 -29.70 -16.74
CA ARG A 18 -5.92 -31.08 -17.21
C ARG A 18 -5.04 -31.17 -18.46
N PHE A 19 -5.02 -30.14 -19.31
CA PHE A 19 -4.20 -30.12 -20.52
C PHE A 19 -2.70 -29.96 -20.18
N LEU A 20 -2.37 -29.19 -19.16
CA LEU A 20 -0.97 -29.04 -18.69
C LEU A 20 -0.48 -30.23 -17.83
N GLY A 21 -1.40 -30.98 -17.18
CA GLY A 21 -1.07 -32.19 -16.42
C GLY A 21 -0.93 -33.46 -17.28
N GLY A 22 -1.39 -33.45 -18.52
CA GLY A 22 -1.39 -34.58 -19.44
C GLY A 22 -0.12 -34.76 -20.29
N ALA A 23 0.82 -33.82 -20.22
CA ALA A 23 2.00 -33.81 -21.10
C ALA A 23 3.26 -34.43 -20.45
N ILE A 24 3.18 -35.02 -19.24
CA ILE A 24 4.36 -35.60 -18.53
C ILE A 24 4.13 -37.08 -18.16
N THR A 25 3.42 -37.84 -18.97
CA THR A 25 3.38 -39.30 -18.81
C THR A 25 3.53 -40.02 -20.14
N ALA A 26 4.74 -39.97 -20.70
CA ALA A 26 5.20 -40.96 -21.67
C ALA A 26 6.71 -41.07 -21.54
N GLY A 27 7.17 -42.03 -20.75
CA GLY A 27 8.59 -42.44 -20.76
C GLY A 27 9.06 -43.03 -19.46
N ALA A 28 9.10 -44.34 -19.46
CA ALA A 28 9.98 -45.25 -18.73
C ALA A 28 9.35 -46.11 -17.64
N GLY A 29 9.36 -47.38 -17.96
CA GLY A 29 8.83 -48.45 -17.16
C GLY A 29 9.76 -48.99 -16.06
N ALA A 30 9.09 -49.75 -15.24
CA ALA A 30 9.51 -50.95 -14.50
C ALA A 30 10.75 -50.92 -13.59
N SER A 31 10.51 -51.04 -12.30
CA SER A 31 10.87 -52.25 -11.54
C SER A 31 10.33 -52.17 -10.13
N ALA A 32 9.57 -53.20 -9.79
CA ALA A 32 9.08 -53.52 -8.47
C ALA A 32 10.18 -54.05 -7.58
N LEU A 33 10.06 -53.86 -6.27
CA LEU A 33 10.19 -54.94 -5.27
C LEU A 33 9.77 -54.44 -3.88
N ALA A 34 8.88 -55.18 -3.31
CA ALA A 34 8.41 -55.10 -1.95
C ALA A 34 9.50 -55.49 -0.94
N LEU A 35 9.39 -54.97 0.28
CA LEU A 35 9.53 -55.81 1.49
C LEU A 35 8.89 -55.12 2.71
N VAL A 36 8.14 -55.93 3.41
CA VAL A 36 7.44 -55.77 4.67
C VAL A 36 8.46 -55.68 5.83
N GLY A 37 8.16 -54.88 6.83
CA GLY A 37 8.86 -54.95 8.11
C GLY A 37 8.12 -54.10 9.15
N CYS A 38 7.34 -54.75 10.02
CA CYS A 38 6.81 -54.16 11.24
C CYS A 38 7.93 -53.91 12.24
N GLY A 39 7.81 -52.77 12.98
CA GLY A 39 8.60 -52.48 14.16
C GLY A 39 7.99 -51.24 14.82
N ASP A 40 7.27 -51.44 15.92
CA ASP A 40 6.95 -50.40 16.88
C ASP A 40 8.21 -49.77 17.41
N ASP A 41 8.24 -48.46 17.45
CA ASP A 41 8.85 -47.71 18.54
C ASP A 41 8.46 -46.24 18.45
N ASP A 42 8.07 -45.72 19.60
CA ASP A 42 7.73 -44.35 19.88
C ASP A 42 8.84 -43.38 19.48
N ASP A 43 8.59 -42.45 18.57
CA ASP A 43 9.35 -41.22 18.51
C ASP A 43 8.50 -40.03 18.12
N ASN A 44 8.54 -39.10 19.04
CA ASN A 44 7.89 -37.81 19.13
C ASN A 44 8.46 -36.87 18.03
N GLY A 45 8.01 -37.05 16.81
CA GLY A 45 8.36 -36.20 15.67
C GLY A 45 7.52 -34.92 15.67
N GLY A 46 8.02 -33.91 16.37
CA GLY A 46 7.47 -32.56 16.31
C GLY A 46 7.48 -32.05 14.87
N THR A 47 6.33 -31.90 14.28
CA THR A 47 6.13 -31.09 13.09
C THR A 47 6.55 -29.67 13.43
N GLU A 48 7.70 -29.22 12.95
CA GLU A 48 8.04 -27.81 12.91
C GLU A 48 6.97 -27.07 12.13
N GLN A 49 6.07 -26.43 12.85
CA GLN A 49 5.15 -25.45 12.28
C GLN A 49 6.01 -24.32 11.69
N LEU A 50 5.97 -24.17 10.38
CA LEU A 50 6.46 -23.00 9.68
C LEU A 50 5.84 -21.77 10.33
N ALA A 51 6.64 -21.05 11.11
CA ALA A 51 6.23 -19.85 11.82
C ALA A 51 5.91 -18.75 10.82
N THR A 52 4.64 -18.59 10.51
CA THR A 52 4.14 -17.35 9.95
C THR A 52 4.12 -16.33 11.08
N ASN A 53 5.11 -15.43 11.12
CA ASN A 53 5.12 -14.33 12.07
C ASN A 53 4.07 -13.28 11.67
N THR A 54 2.82 -13.58 12.00
CA THR A 54 1.78 -12.56 12.13
C THR A 54 1.74 -12.17 13.60
N PRO A 55 1.67 -10.89 14.00
CA PRO A 55 1.48 -10.50 15.38
C PRO A 55 0.09 -10.96 15.85
N GLY A 56 -0.01 -12.18 16.36
CA GLY A 56 -1.19 -12.69 17.05
C GLY A 56 -1.11 -12.29 18.53
N ALA A 57 -2.20 -11.75 19.05
CA ALA A 57 -2.34 -11.43 20.47
C ALA A 57 -2.08 -12.66 21.36
N ASN A 58 -1.37 -12.42 22.49
CA ASN A 58 -1.14 -13.28 23.65
C ASN A 58 0.06 -14.26 23.61
N ALA A 59 1.23 -13.68 23.64
CA ALA A 59 2.33 -14.10 24.53
C ALA A 59 3.23 -12.88 24.65
N THR A 60 3.54 -12.42 25.85
CA THR A 60 4.56 -11.39 26.08
C THR A 60 5.93 -12.08 25.85
N PRO A 61 6.54 -11.98 24.66
CA PRO A 61 7.88 -12.47 24.48
C PRO A 61 8.81 -11.50 25.20
N THR A 62 9.79 -12.03 25.90
CA THR A 62 10.96 -11.26 26.34
C THR A 62 11.44 -10.46 25.11
N PRO A 63 11.65 -9.13 25.20
CA PRO A 63 12.08 -8.33 24.06
C PRO A 63 13.44 -8.84 23.59
N VAL A 64 13.46 -9.63 22.54
CA VAL A 64 14.70 -9.98 21.85
C VAL A 64 15.09 -8.73 21.07
N ASP A 65 16.26 -8.17 21.35
CA ASP A 65 16.80 -7.09 20.55
C ASP A 65 16.91 -7.56 19.09
N PRO A 66 16.14 -7.00 18.15
CA PRO A 66 16.11 -7.47 16.77
C PRO A 66 17.44 -7.22 16.05
N LEU A 67 18.32 -6.41 16.63
CA LEU A 67 19.65 -6.12 16.13
C LEU A 67 20.75 -6.94 16.84
N ALA A 68 20.38 -7.79 17.81
CA ALA A 68 21.33 -8.68 18.47
C ALA A 68 22.00 -9.60 17.42
N GLY A 69 23.33 -9.50 17.34
CA GLY A 69 24.12 -10.26 16.36
C GLY A 69 24.06 -9.72 14.93
N ALA A 70 23.53 -8.51 14.71
CA ALA A 70 23.52 -7.87 13.40
C ALA A 70 24.93 -7.74 12.84
N LYS A 71 25.08 -8.12 11.55
CA LYS A 71 26.36 -8.09 10.83
C LYS A 71 26.34 -6.99 9.77
N LYS A 72 27.45 -6.27 9.68
CA LYS A 72 27.68 -5.31 8.58
C LYS A 72 28.29 -6.04 7.39
N GLY A 73 27.93 -5.58 6.21
CA GLY A 73 28.54 -6.04 4.96
C GLY A 73 27.55 -6.64 3.98
N GLY A 74 28.06 -6.93 2.80
CA GLY A 74 27.32 -7.55 1.73
C GLY A 74 26.36 -6.63 0.98
N VAL A 75 25.63 -7.25 0.07
CA VAL A 75 24.72 -6.56 -0.86
C VAL A 75 23.30 -7.03 -0.59
N TYR A 76 22.38 -6.08 -0.45
CA TYR A 76 20.94 -6.35 -0.52
C TYR A 76 20.50 -6.26 -1.97
N LYS A 77 19.90 -7.35 -2.47
CA LYS A 77 19.49 -7.47 -3.87
C LYS A 77 17.99 -7.67 -3.97
N TRP A 78 17.35 -6.90 -4.81
CA TRP A 78 15.95 -7.07 -5.12
C TRP A 78 15.66 -6.68 -6.57
N ALA A 79 14.43 -6.95 -7.05
CA ALA A 79 14.03 -6.59 -8.39
C ALA A 79 12.74 -5.76 -8.38
N ASN A 80 12.62 -4.86 -9.36
CA ASN A 80 11.44 -4.07 -9.60
C ASN A 80 10.92 -4.31 -11.01
N ALA A 81 9.62 -4.07 -11.22
CA ALA A 81 8.98 -4.31 -12.52
C ALA A 81 9.23 -3.21 -13.56
N GLY A 82 9.78 -2.06 -13.16
CA GLY A 82 10.04 -0.97 -14.10
C GLY A 82 10.79 0.19 -13.47
N ASP A 83 11.19 1.11 -14.33
CA ASP A 83 11.84 2.35 -13.95
C ASP A 83 10.87 3.34 -13.32
N PRO A 84 11.31 4.21 -12.40
CA PRO A 84 10.51 5.36 -12.01
C PRO A 84 10.34 6.32 -13.20
N PRO A 85 9.15 6.91 -13.37
CA PRO A 85 8.91 7.90 -14.43
C PRO A 85 9.84 9.10 -14.37
N THR A 86 10.30 9.44 -13.18
CA THR A 86 11.32 10.45 -12.87
C THR A 86 11.93 10.14 -11.51
N LEU A 87 13.13 10.64 -11.25
CA LEU A 87 13.78 10.56 -9.95
C LEU A 87 13.42 11.76 -9.04
N ASP A 88 12.84 12.84 -9.61
CA ASP A 88 12.33 13.97 -8.84
C ASP A 88 11.08 13.56 -8.04
N PRO A 89 11.13 13.55 -6.69
CA PRO A 89 9.99 13.17 -5.87
C PRO A 89 8.78 14.10 -6.00
N TYR A 90 8.96 15.30 -6.49
CA TYR A 90 7.88 16.26 -6.70
C TYR A 90 7.31 16.24 -8.12
N GLY A 91 8.02 15.59 -9.04
CA GLY A 91 7.64 15.53 -10.47
C GLY A 91 6.59 14.46 -10.81
N ASN A 92 6.36 13.47 -9.93
CA ASN A 92 5.40 12.39 -10.19
C ASN A 92 4.87 11.76 -8.89
N ILE A 93 3.62 11.27 -8.94
CA ILE A 93 2.96 10.57 -7.81
C ILE A 93 3.21 9.06 -7.81
N SER A 94 3.93 8.53 -8.80
CA SER A 94 4.18 7.09 -8.93
C SER A 94 4.85 6.51 -7.69
N PHE A 95 4.37 5.33 -7.28
CA PHE A 95 5.02 4.52 -6.24
C PHE A 95 6.52 4.32 -6.52
N LEU A 96 6.90 4.07 -7.77
CA LEU A 96 8.30 3.86 -8.16
C LEU A 96 9.17 5.09 -7.87
N THR A 97 8.70 6.30 -8.23
CA THR A 97 9.39 7.55 -7.91
C THR A 97 9.54 7.76 -6.41
N LYS A 98 8.47 7.55 -5.64
CA LYS A 98 8.47 7.83 -4.19
C LYS A 98 9.31 6.82 -3.41
N THR A 99 9.23 5.53 -3.75
CA THR A 99 10.07 4.49 -3.15
C THR A 99 11.54 4.73 -3.46
N HIS A 100 11.86 5.12 -4.71
CA HIS A 100 13.22 5.51 -5.08
C HIS A 100 13.71 6.70 -4.23
N ALA A 101 12.90 7.75 -4.11
CA ALA A 101 13.23 8.92 -3.29
C ALA A 101 13.54 8.58 -1.83
N ALA A 102 12.77 7.65 -1.24
CA ALA A 102 12.96 7.22 0.14
C ALA A 102 14.30 6.53 0.43
N HIS A 103 15.04 6.06 -0.58
CA HIS A 103 16.41 5.62 -0.40
C HIS A 103 17.37 6.77 -0.06
N HIS A 104 17.13 7.95 -0.64
CA HIS A 104 18.11 9.01 -0.71
C HIS A 104 17.80 10.21 0.18
N TYR A 105 16.51 10.56 0.32
CA TYR A 105 16.10 11.79 0.97
C TYR A 105 15.54 11.54 2.37
N SER A 106 15.85 12.45 3.30
CA SER A 106 15.17 12.55 4.59
C SER A 106 13.89 13.38 4.49
N ARG A 107 13.08 13.25 5.52
CA ARG A 107 11.89 14.09 5.78
C ARG A 107 12.06 14.78 7.13
N LEU A 108 11.13 15.64 7.54
CA LEU A 108 11.18 16.17 8.91
C LEU A 108 10.82 15.08 9.93
N PHE A 109 9.83 14.25 9.60
CA PHE A 109 9.45 13.07 10.36
C PHE A 109 9.44 11.83 9.46
N MET A 110 9.41 10.65 10.05
CA MET A 110 9.25 9.36 9.39
C MET A 110 8.39 8.46 10.28
N TYR A 111 7.94 7.33 9.76
CA TYR A 111 7.17 6.40 10.57
C TYR A 111 8.09 5.45 11.33
N LYS A 112 7.77 5.26 12.63
CA LYS A 112 8.47 4.29 13.46
C LYS A 112 8.19 2.89 12.92
N ALA A 113 9.21 2.20 12.47
CA ALA A 113 9.15 0.80 12.09
C ALA A 113 9.94 -0.04 13.10
N GLY A 114 9.50 -1.28 13.34
CA GLY A 114 10.22 -2.18 14.24
C GLY A 114 9.34 -3.28 14.84
N PRO A 115 9.95 -4.19 15.62
CA PRO A 115 9.24 -5.26 16.29
C PRO A 115 8.15 -4.73 17.23
N GLY A 116 6.99 -5.40 17.22
CA GLY A 116 5.85 -5.00 18.06
C GLY A 116 5.08 -3.77 17.57
N ILE A 117 5.47 -3.18 16.44
CA ILE A 117 4.72 -2.10 15.81
C ILE A 117 3.74 -2.71 14.80
N ALA A 118 2.47 -2.77 15.14
CA ALA A 118 1.43 -3.18 14.20
C ALA A 118 1.23 -2.10 13.13
N TYR A 119 0.94 -2.51 11.89
CA TYR A 119 0.78 -1.60 10.76
C TYR A 119 -0.16 -0.42 11.06
N GLY A 120 -1.35 -0.69 11.57
CA GLY A 120 -2.34 0.33 11.90
C GLY A 120 -2.01 1.20 13.13
N SER A 121 -0.95 0.88 13.88
CA SER A 121 -0.51 1.62 15.08
C SER A 121 0.76 2.44 14.86
N VAL A 122 1.26 2.48 13.63
CA VAL A 122 2.47 3.26 13.28
C VAL A 122 2.24 4.74 13.56
N ARG A 123 3.22 5.39 14.18
CA ARG A 123 3.20 6.82 14.52
C ARG A 123 4.42 7.53 13.96
N PRO A 124 4.31 8.83 13.63
CA PRO A 124 5.46 9.63 13.25
C PRO A 124 6.53 9.68 14.34
N MET A 125 7.77 9.66 13.93
CA MET A 125 8.95 9.90 14.76
C MET A 125 9.87 10.90 14.09
N PRO A 126 10.75 11.61 14.84
CA PRO A 126 11.71 12.54 14.26
C PRO A 126 12.68 11.87 13.29
N ASP A 127 12.76 12.37 12.04
CA ASP A 127 13.79 12.06 11.04
C ASP A 127 14.86 13.19 11.06
N ALA A 128 14.74 14.21 10.23
CA ALA A 128 15.61 15.39 10.29
C ALA A 128 15.26 16.31 11.47
N ALA A 129 14.00 16.34 11.90
CA ALA A 129 13.62 17.05 13.12
C ALA A 129 14.24 16.39 14.36
N ALA A 130 14.63 17.22 15.34
CA ALA A 130 14.96 16.79 16.71
C ALA A 130 13.73 16.83 17.60
N SER A 131 12.88 17.84 17.44
CA SER A 131 11.63 18.02 18.18
C SER A 131 10.60 18.79 17.37
N ALA A 132 9.32 18.66 17.79
CA ALA A 132 8.25 19.54 17.37
C ALA A 132 7.34 19.82 18.58
N GLU A 133 7.05 21.09 18.80
CA GLU A 133 6.23 21.58 19.90
C GLU A 133 5.12 22.45 19.33
N SER A 134 3.88 22.24 19.78
CA SER A 134 2.75 23.07 19.41
C SER A 134 2.32 23.99 20.54
N THR A 135 1.74 25.13 20.19
CA THR A 135 0.93 25.92 21.12
C THR A 135 -0.32 25.14 21.53
N PRO A 136 -0.94 25.44 22.71
CA PRO A 136 -2.12 24.71 23.19
C PRO A 136 -3.31 24.73 22.23
N ASP A 137 -3.44 25.79 21.43
CA ASP A 137 -4.46 25.93 20.39
C ASP A 137 -4.13 25.19 19.09
N GLY A 138 -2.93 24.59 18.99
CA GLY A 138 -2.48 23.85 17.80
C GLY A 138 -2.20 24.71 16.57
N LEU A 139 -2.19 26.05 16.71
CA LEU A 139 -2.04 26.96 15.58
C LEU A 139 -0.59 27.32 15.25
N LYS A 140 0.34 27.06 16.17
CA LYS A 140 1.78 27.33 15.97
C LYS A 140 2.60 26.12 16.34
N TRP A 141 3.46 25.67 15.42
CA TRP A 141 4.37 24.56 15.62
C TRP A 141 5.81 25.02 15.47
N THR A 142 6.64 24.73 16.48
CA THR A 142 8.08 25.00 16.44
C THR A 142 8.81 23.68 16.23
N VAL A 143 9.46 23.51 15.09
CA VAL A 143 10.26 22.33 14.73
C VAL A 143 11.74 22.69 14.77
N LYS A 144 12.53 21.90 15.50
CA LYS A 144 14.00 22.06 15.54
C LYS A 144 14.64 20.94 14.74
N LEU A 145 15.62 21.27 13.91
CA LEU A 145 16.43 20.28 13.19
C LEU A 145 17.45 19.64 14.14
N LYS A 146 17.77 18.36 13.89
CA LYS A 146 18.93 17.72 14.52
C LYS A 146 20.21 18.43 14.08
N PRO A 147 21.17 18.62 14.99
CA PRO A 147 22.45 19.23 14.63
C PRO A 147 23.25 18.30 13.72
N ASN A 148 24.05 18.89 12.83
CA ASN A 148 25.06 18.20 12.02
C ASN A 148 24.54 17.10 11.07
N ILE A 149 23.29 17.16 10.63
CA ILE A 149 22.83 16.31 9.52
C ILE A 149 23.62 16.72 8.28
N LYS A 150 24.27 15.75 7.64
CA LYS A 150 25.04 15.97 6.41
C LYS A 150 24.32 15.39 5.22
N PHE A 151 24.32 16.13 4.12
CA PHE A 151 23.99 15.56 2.83
C PHE A 151 25.06 14.57 2.35
N HIS A 152 24.73 13.78 1.34
CA HIS A 152 25.67 12.88 0.68
C HIS A 152 26.86 13.66 0.10
N ASP A 153 28.05 13.09 0.19
CA ASP A 153 29.27 13.67 -0.34
C ASP A 153 29.37 13.45 -1.86
N ILE A 154 28.50 14.14 -2.58
CA ILE A 154 28.41 14.17 -4.04
C ILE A 154 28.37 15.64 -4.47
N ALA A 155 29.23 16.03 -5.43
CA ALA A 155 29.17 17.37 -6.00
C ALA A 155 27.80 17.64 -6.67
N PRO A 156 27.27 18.88 -6.59
CA PRO A 156 27.87 20.08 -6.01
C PRO A 156 27.64 20.26 -4.50
N VAL A 157 26.91 19.34 -3.84
CA VAL A 157 26.51 19.44 -2.42
C VAL A 157 27.66 19.12 -1.47
N SER A 158 28.50 18.14 -1.84
CA SER A 158 29.79 17.81 -1.21
C SER A 158 29.74 17.66 0.31
N GLY A 159 28.72 16.94 0.83
CA GLY A 159 28.65 16.60 2.24
C GLY A 159 28.39 17.77 3.21
N ARG A 160 27.95 18.91 2.74
CA ARG A 160 27.64 20.05 3.61
C ARG A 160 26.49 19.73 4.59
N ALA A 161 26.43 20.49 5.67
CA ALA A 161 25.36 20.39 6.64
C ALA A 161 24.01 20.87 6.05
N MET A 162 22.93 20.22 6.47
CA MET A 162 21.55 20.65 6.24
C MET A 162 21.24 21.88 7.09
N THR A 163 20.49 22.80 6.53
CA THR A 163 19.99 24.01 7.21
C THR A 163 18.53 24.26 6.88
N THR A 164 17.92 25.21 7.55
CA THR A 164 16.54 25.64 7.25
C THR A 164 16.36 26.21 5.84
N ASP A 165 17.44 26.64 5.16
CA ASP A 165 17.38 27.04 3.74
C ASP A 165 16.97 25.86 2.84
N ASP A 166 17.42 24.64 3.16
CA ASP A 166 17.06 23.42 2.42
C ASP A 166 15.60 23.06 2.65
N ILE A 167 15.11 23.24 3.89
CA ILE A 167 13.72 23.02 4.24
C ILE A 167 12.83 24.03 3.50
N LYS A 168 13.23 25.30 3.51
CA LYS A 168 12.51 26.36 2.80
C LYS A 168 12.40 26.04 1.31
N ALA A 169 13.51 25.75 0.65
CA ALA A 169 13.53 25.45 -0.77
C ALA A 169 12.66 24.20 -1.09
N SER A 170 12.75 23.15 -0.26
CA SER A 170 11.94 21.93 -0.42
C SER A 170 10.45 22.19 -0.22
N TRP A 171 10.08 23.01 0.79
CA TRP A 171 8.70 23.38 1.03
C TRP A 171 8.11 24.22 -0.11
N ASP A 172 8.87 25.22 -0.57
CA ASP A 172 8.47 26.07 -1.70
C ASP A 172 8.23 25.21 -2.95
N ARG A 173 9.11 24.22 -3.21
CA ARG A 173 8.94 23.28 -4.34
C ARG A 173 7.76 22.34 -4.14
N ALA A 174 7.59 21.75 -2.94
CA ALA A 174 6.48 20.86 -2.63
C ALA A 174 5.11 21.55 -2.76
N SER A 175 5.03 22.83 -2.37
CA SER A 175 3.81 23.65 -2.39
C SER A 175 3.56 24.34 -3.75
N SER A 176 4.52 24.29 -4.67
CA SER A 176 4.43 24.95 -5.97
C SER A 176 3.37 24.30 -6.88
N LYS A 177 2.98 25.00 -7.95
CA LYS A 177 2.05 24.46 -8.94
C LYS A 177 2.64 23.32 -9.79
N GLU A 178 3.95 23.22 -9.84
CA GLU A 178 4.70 22.17 -10.54
C GLU A 178 4.78 20.87 -9.71
N SER A 179 4.43 20.89 -8.41
CA SER A 179 4.36 19.68 -7.59
C SER A 179 3.10 18.89 -7.91
N THR A 180 3.29 17.59 -8.15
CA THR A 180 2.17 16.67 -8.45
C THR A 180 1.39 16.24 -7.22
N ASN A 181 1.98 16.37 -6.03
CA ASN A 181 1.32 16.05 -4.76
C ASN A 181 1.78 17.06 -3.69
N LYS A 182 0.86 17.94 -3.31
CA LYS A 182 1.16 19.06 -2.41
C LYS A 182 0.89 18.70 -0.96
N PRO A 183 1.61 19.30 -0.01
CA PRO A 183 1.25 19.25 1.40
C PRO A 183 -0.18 19.76 1.63
N THR A 184 -0.92 19.08 2.50
CA THR A 184 -2.31 19.44 2.85
C THR A 184 -2.40 20.25 4.13
N LEU A 185 -1.28 20.50 4.78
CA LEU A 185 -1.21 21.35 5.98
C LEU A 185 -1.77 22.74 5.71
N PRO A 186 -2.65 23.26 6.60
CA PRO A 186 -3.26 24.58 6.46
C PRO A 186 -2.30 25.69 6.88
N VAL A 187 -1.14 25.79 6.22
CA VAL A 187 -0.08 26.75 6.55
C VAL A 187 -0.47 28.15 6.09
N ASP A 188 -0.40 29.10 7.03
CA ASP A 188 -0.49 30.54 6.78
C ASP A 188 0.91 31.10 6.48
N LYS A 189 1.86 30.82 7.37
CA LYS A 189 3.21 31.35 7.30
C LYS A 189 4.24 30.35 7.83
N ILE A 190 5.43 30.35 7.26
CA ILE A 190 6.60 29.66 7.81
C ILE A 190 7.71 30.67 8.05
N GLU A 191 8.30 30.64 9.23
CA GLU A 191 9.43 31.47 9.63
C GLU A 191 10.63 30.59 9.93
N TYR A 192 11.82 31.12 9.64
CA TYR A 192 13.10 30.47 9.83
C TYR A 192 13.99 31.37 10.68
N PRO A 193 13.78 31.39 12.03
CA PRO A 193 14.50 32.34 12.93
C PRO A 193 16.00 32.13 12.94
N ASP A 194 16.45 30.92 12.72
CA ASP A 194 17.86 30.53 12.64
C ASP A 194 18.07 29.33 11.72
N ALA A 195 19.29 28.85 11.57
CA ALA A 195 19.67 27.77 10.68
C ALA A 195 19.08 26.39 11.06
N ASN A 196 18.46 26.26 12.25
CA ASN A 196 17.96 24.99 12.77
C ASN A 196 16.51 25.05 13.30
N THR A 197 15.86 26.21 13.26
CA THR A 197 14.51 26.39 13.80
C THR A 197 13.53 26.79 12.70
N ILE A 198 12.40 26.08 12.63
CA ILE A 198 11.30 26.31 11.69
C ILE A 198 10.04 26.55 12.53
N VAL A 199 9.32 27.62 12.23
CA VAL A 199 8.07 27.94 12.89
C VAL A 199 6.95 27.95 11.86
N PHE A 200 6.02 27.00 11.97
CA PHE A 200 4.82 26.95 11.15
C PHE A 200 3.67 27.66 11.89
N SER A 201 3.06 28.63 11.26
CA SER A 201 1.77 29.21 11.69
C SER A 201 0.68 28.66 10.80
N LEU A 202 -0.38 28.11 11.40
CA LEU A 202 -1.48 27.46 10.71
C LEU A 202 -2.75 28.32 10.77
N THR A 203 -3.58 28.27 9.73
CA THR A 203 -4.90 28.95 9.68
C THR A 203 -5.95 28.21 10.52
N LYS A 204 -5.74 26.93 10.82
CA LYS A 204 -6.55 26.08 11.70
C LYS A 204 -5.67 24.98 12.29
N PRO A 205 -6.04 24.38 13.45
CA PRO A 205 -5.29 23.26 13.99
C PRO A 205 -5.18 22.11 12.99
N SER A 206 -4.10 21.34 13.06
CA SER A 206 -3.93 20.11 12.26
C SER A 206 -3.62 18.94 13.18
N ALA A 207 -4.51 17.97 13.21
CA ALA A 207 -4.32 16.71 13.93
C ALA A 207 -3.24 15.82 13.29
N THR A 208 -2.87 16.10 12.05
CA THR A 208 -1.97 15.30 11.21
C THR A 208 -0.67 16.01 10.89
N PHE A 209 -0.31 17.07 11.64
CA PHE A 209 0.86 17.89 11.34
C PHE A 209 2.14 17.08 11.14
N GLN A 210 2.42 16.14 12.05
CA GLN A 210 3.62 15.30 11.95
C GLN A 210 3.47 14.22 10.88
N ASP A 211 2.27 13.69 10.66
CA ASP A 211 1.98 12.72 9.61
C ASP A 211 2.19 13.31 8.22
N ASP A 212 1.71 14.52 7.96
CA ASP A 212 1.91 15.21 6.69
C ASP A 212 3.39 15.44 6.38
N LEU A 213 4.21 15.73 7.39
CA LEU A 213 5.65 15.93 7.27
C LEU A 213 6.46 14.63 7.32
N ALA A 214 5.81 13.51 7.65
CA ALA A 214 6.35 12.15 7.57
C ALA A 214 5.94 11.43 6.27
N ASP A 215 4.93 11.94 5.55
CA ASP A 215 4.41 11.26 4.37
C ASP A 215 5.42 11.27 3.22
N SER A 216 5.98 10.09 2.94
CA SER A 216 6.89 9.85 1.83
C SER A 216 6.26 10.02 0.43
N ASN A 217 4.95 10.25 0.36
CA ASN A 217 4.26 10.61 -0.87
C ASN A 217 4.24 12.13 -1.11
N VAL A 218 4.46 12.93 -0.08
CA VAL A 218 4.25 14.38 -0.10
C VAL A 218 5.54 15.17 0.07
N PHE A 219 6.36 14.85 1.09
CA PHE A 219 7.47 15.71 1.48
C PHE A 219 8.81 14.99 1.58
N TYR A 220 9.83 15.58 0.98
CA TYR A 220 11.24 15.19 1.06
C TYR A 220 12.14 16.41 1.12
N ILE A 221 13.24 16.31 1.86
CA ILE A 221 14.24 17.38 1.95
C ILE A 221 15.28 17.18 0.85
N ILE A 222 15.23 18.01 -0.17
CA ILE A 222 16.22 18.10 -1.26
C ILE A 222 17.19 19.24 -0.93
N PRO A 223 18.51 19.06 -1.08
CA PRO A 223 19.44 20.18 -0.92
C PRO A 223 19.10 21.29 -1.91
N LYS A 224 19.18 22.54 -1.45
CA LYS A 224 18.79 23.72 -2.23
C LYS A 224 19.48 23.82 -3.59
N GLU A 225 20.67 23.24 -3.74
CA GLU A 225 21.39 23.18 -5.03
C GLU A 225 20.57 22.43 -6.09
N GLY A 226 19.86 21.36 -5.74
CA GLY A 226 18.98 20.63 -6.68
C GLY A 226 17.74 21.42 -7.09
N LEU A 227 17.33 22.37 -6.26
CA LEU A 227 16.14 23.21 -6.50
C LEU A 227 16.49 24.55 -7.16
N ASN A 228 17.80 24.93 -7.13
CA ASN A 228 18.32 26.16 -7.71
C ASN A 228 19.19 25.92 -8.95
N GLY A 229 19.11 24.76 -9.58
CA GLY A 229 19.77 24.43 -10.84
C GLY A 229 21.23 23.96 -10.72
N GLY A 230 21.73 23.68 -9.50
CA GLY A 230 23.07 23.12 -9.32
C GLY A 230 23.19 21.65 -9.76
N PHE A 231 22.09 20.88 -9.66
CA PHE A 231 21.95 19.57 -10.26
C PHE A 231 20.46 19.31 -10.59
N ASP A 232 20.18 18.30 -11.41
CA ASP A 232 18.83 17.95 -11.81
C ASP A 232 18.31 16.76 -10.98
N PRO A 233 17.36 16.94 -10.03
CA PRO A 233 16.80 15.86 -9.22
C PRO A 233 16.08 14.77 -10.03
N ALA A 234 15.70 15.06 -11.28
CA ALA A 234 15.10 14.07 -12.16
C ALA A 234 16.12 13.04 -12.70
N LYS A 235 17.43 13.34 -12.59
CA LYS A 235 18.52 12.52 -13.13
C LYS A 235 19.43 11.92 -12.07
N ILE A 236 19.58 12.57 -10.92
CA ILE A 236 20.43 12.12 -9.80
C ILE A 236 19.79 12.48 -8.48
N ALA A 237 19.86 11.58 -7.51
CA ALA A 237 19.35 11.79 -6.18
C ALA A 237 20.50 12.05 -5.19
N ILE A 238 20.60 13.28 -4.69
CA ILE A 238 21.54 13.70 -3.64
C ILE A 238 20.73 14.14 -2.43
N GLY A 239 20.80 13.40 -1.34
CA GLY A 239 20.02 13.65 -0.12
C GLY A 239 20.83 13.44 1.14
N SER A 240 20.15 13.17 2.26
CA SER A 240 20.72 12.86 3.57
C SER A 240 20.25 11.52 4.12
N GLY A 241 19.57 10.74 3.30
CA GLY A 241 19.01 9.43 3.64
C GLY A 241 20.08 8.33 3.80
N PRO A 242 19.63 7.10 4.10
CA PRO A 242 20.52 5.97 4.42
C PRO A 242 21.37 5.48 3.26
N TRP A 243 21.00 5.78 2.02
CA TRP A 243 21.65 5.22 0.83
C TRP A 243 22.14 6.32 -0.11
N VAL A 244 23.43 6.29 -0.41
CA VAL A 244 24.11 7.21 -1.33
C VAL A 244 23.96 6.70 -2.75
N TRP A 245 23.62 7.58 -3.68
CA TRP A 245 23.61 7.30 -5.12
C TRP A 245 24.99 6.85 -5.62
N LYS A 246 25.02 5.78 -6.39
CA LYS A 246 26.22 5.29 -7.07
C LYS A 246 26.05 5.28 -8.59
N SER A 247 25.04 4.57 -9.09
CA SER A 247 24.75 4.52 -10.53
C SER A 247 23.29 4.14 -10.81
N TYR A 248 22.84 4.56 -11.96
CA TYR A 248 21.58 4.14 -12.55
C TYR A 248 21.78 3.89 -14.03
N GLU A 249 21.40 2.72 -14.49
CA GLU A 249 21.32 2.30 -15.87
C GLU A 249 19.86 2.00 -16.17
N PRO A 250 19.17 2.85 -16.95
CA PRO A 250 17.75 2.68 -17.25
C PRO A 250 17.43 1.30 -17.81
N SER A 251 16.33 0.71 -17.35
CA SER A 251 15.85 -0.62 -17.68
C SER A 251 16.81 -1.77 -17.34
N VAL A 252 17.86 -1.51 -16.57
CA VAL A 252 18.84 -2.50 -16.12
C VAL A 252 18.91 -2.54 -14.61
N LYS A 253 19.44 -1.50 -13.96
CA LYS A 253 19.60 -1.48 -12.51
C LYS A 253 19.92 -0.11 -11.89
N PHE A 254 19.57 0.00 -10.60
CA PHE A 254 20.12 0.99 -9.68
C PHE A 254 21.16 0.38 -8.75
N VAL A 255 22.21 1.11 -8.43
CA VAL A 255 23.18 0.76 -7.38
C VAL A 255 23.33 1.92 -6.42
N ARG A 256 23.23 1.61 -5.13
CA ARG A 256 23.37 2.54 -4.01
C ARG A 256 24.38 1.99 -3.02
N THR A 257 25.10 2.87 -2.34
CA THR A 257 26.03 2.48 -1.27
C THR A 257 25.55 3.02 0.08
N ARG A 258 25.98 2.39 1.16
CA ARG A 258 25.66 2.83 2.51
C ARG A 258 26.13 4.28 2.74
N ASN A 259 25.27 5.09 3.38
CA ASN A 259 25.66 6.40 3.91
C ASN A 259 26.35 6.22 5.27
N PRO A 260 27.67 6.41 5.38
CA PRO A 260 28.38 6.26 6.65
C PRO A 260 28.04 7.35 7.66
N ASN A 261 27.48 8.46 7.19
CA ASN A 261 27.11 9.64 8.00
C ASN A 261 25.57 9.73 8.23
N TRP A 262 24.84 8.62 8.06
CA TRP A 262 23.40 8.65 8.26
C TRP A 262 23.05 8.97 9.72
N HIS A 263 22.30 10.05 9.92
CA HIS A 263 22.02 10.60 11.26
C HIS A 263 21.14 9.70 12.15
N LEU A 264 20.49 8.66 11.59
CA LEU A 264 19.69 7.65 12.31
C LEU A 264 20.41 6.31 12.45
N ALA A 265 21.72 6.24 12.19
CA ALA A 265 22.50 5.01 12.28
C ALA A 265 22.42 4.34 13.67
N GLY A 266 22.24 5.13 14.73
CA GLY A 266 22.17 4.64 16.11
C GLY A 266 23.48 3.97 16.58
N ALA A 267 23.45 3.41 17.79
CA ALA A 267 24.60 2.69 18.36
C ALA A 267 24.97 1.43 17.59
N ALA A 268 23.99 0.79 16.92
CA ALA A 268 24.22 -0.39 16.10
C ALA A 268 24.93 -0.07 14.76
N GLY A 269 24.94 1.21 14.35
CA GLY A 269 25.62 1.68 13.15
C GLY A 269 24.98 1.23 11.83
N ALA A 270 23.65 1.27 11.75
CA ALA A 270 22.92 1.03 10.50
C ALA A 270 23.28 2.12 9.45
N PRO A 271 23.07 1.90 8.17
CA PRO A 271 22.62 0.70 7.49
C PRO A 271 23.63 -0.45 7.57
N PHE A 272 23.14 -1.71 7.62
CA PHE A 272 24.04 -2.86 7.77
C PHE A 272 24.64 -3.34 6.45
N PHE A 273 23.89 -3.31 5.34
CA PHE A 273 24.44 -3.67 4.03
C PHE A 273 25.43 -2.59 3.53
N ASP A 274 26.45 -3.01 2.78
CA ASP A 274 27.37 -2.07 2.12
C ASP A 274 26.72 -1.40 0.92
N SER A 275 25.84 -2.12 0.22
CA SER A 275 25.15 -1.63 -0.96
C SER A 275 23.77 -2.26 -1.14
N VAL A 276 22.96 -1.57 -1.94
CA VAL A 276 21.65 -2.02 -2.43
C VAL A 276 21.71 -2.07 -3.95
N GLU A 277 21.40 -3.22 -4.52
CA GLU A 277 21.24 -3.41 -5.96
C GLU A 277 19.77 -3.71 -6.26
N GLU A 278 19.18 -2.89 -7.11
CA GLU A 278 17.81 -3.02 -7.59
C GLU A 278 17.83 -3.28 -9.09
N ALA A 279 17.54 -4.52 -9.48
CA ALA A 279 17.43 -4.89 -10.90
C ALA A 279 16.05 -4.48 -11.45
N ILE A 280 16.02 -4.04 -12.70
CA ILE A 280 14.75 -3.78 -13.40
C ILE A 280 14.40 -5.00 -14.25
N ILE A 281 13.40 -5.75 -13.83
CA ILE A 281 12.95 -6.99 -14.47
C ILE A 281 11.42 -6.94 -14.61
N PRO A 282 10.89 -6.54 -15.77
CA PRO A 282 9.45 -6.34 -15.96
C PRO A 282 8.61 -7.60 -15.73
N GLU A 283 9.08 -8.73 -16.26
CA GLU A 283 8.29 -9.96 -16.26
C GLU A 283 8.36 -10.69 -14.92
N TYR A 284 7.20 -10.98 -14.32
CA TYR A 284 7.09 -11.66 -13.02
C TYR A 284 7.81 -13.03 -13.04
N ALA A 285 7.64 -13.82 -14.09
CA ALA A 285 8.26 -15.15 -14.19
C ALA A 285 9.79 -15.06 -14.10
N ASN A 286 10.40 -14.03 -14.69
CA ASN A 286 11.83 -13.79 -14.64
C ASN A 286 12.27 -13.37 -13.23
N ARG A 287 11.51 -12.47 -12.55
CA ARG A 287 11.79 -12.10 -11.15
C ARG A 287 11.69 -13.31 -10.23
N LEU A 288 10.65 -14.12 -10.38
CA LEU A 288 10.49 -15.37 -9.61
C LEU A 288 11.68 -16.32 -9.82
N ALA A 289 12.13 -16.50 -11.07
CA ALA A 289 13.29 -17.33 -11.38
C ALA A 289 14.57 -16.80 -10.71
N GLN A 290 14.81 -15.48 -10.71
CA GLN A 290 15.95 -14.87 -10.02
C GLN A 290 15.88 -15.09 -8.50
N PHE A 291 14.70 -14.99 -7.91
CA PHE A 291 14.50 -15.26 -6.49
C PHE A 291 14.76 -16.73 -6.13
N LEU A 292 14.21 -17.66 -6.89
CA LEU A 292 14.42 -19.10 -6.67
C LEU A 292 15.89 -19.51 -6.84
N ALA A 293 16.63 -18.83 -7.73
CA ALA A 293 18.07 -19.02 -7.90
C ALA A 293 18.91 -18.35 -6.79
N GLY A 294 18.31 -17.63 -5.84
CA GLY A 294 19.01 -16.91 -4.78
C GLY A 294 19.70 -15.62 -5.23
N ASN A 295 19.39 -15.12 -6.43
CA ASN A 295 19.98 -13.89 -6.97
C ASN A 295 19.33 -12.61 -6.42
N THR A 296 18.13 -12.73 -5.83
CA THR A 296 17.46 -11.66 -5.09
C THR A 296 17.10 -12.11 -3.68
N ASP A 297 17.06 -11.19 -2.74
CA ASP A 297 16.84 -11.45 -1.31
C ASP A 297 15.35 -11.49 -0.94
N ILE A 298 14.52 -10.80 -1.71
CA ILE A 298 13.06 -10.80 -1.58
C ILE A 298 12.39 -10.81 -2.95
N GLU A 299 11.15 -11.31 -2.99
CA GLU A 299 10.26 -11.19 -4.14
C GLU A 299 8.79 -11.16 -3.72
N GLY A 300 7.98 -10.47 -4.51
CA GLY A 300 6.53 -10.52 -4.44
C GLY A 300 6.00 -11.77 -5.13
N ILE A 301 5.39 -12.70 -4.39
CA ILE A 301 4.96 -14.01 -4.90
C ILE A 301 3.45 -14.05 -5.05
N ASN A 302 2.98 -14.44 -6.24
CA ASN A 302 1.55 -14.70 -6.45
C ASN A 302 1.08 -15.88 -5.58
N GLY A 303 -0.16 -15.81 -5.08
CA GLY A 303 -0.71 -16.86 -4.22
C GLY A 303 -0.71 -18.26 -4.85
N ASP A 304 -0.81 -18.35 -6.18
CA ASP A 304 -0.72 -19.64 -6.90
C ASP A 304 0.65 -20.31 -6.79
N ASP A 305 1.72 -19.53 -6.75
CA ASP A 305 3.10 -20.01 -6.73
C ASP A 305 3.63 -20.20 -5.31
N LEU A 306 3.03 -19.55 -4.31
CA LEU A 306 3.53 -19.50 -2.95
C LEU A 306 3.82 -20.88 -2.32
N PRO A 307 2.94 -21.90 -2.42
CA PRO A 307 3.23 -23.23 -1.85
C PRO A 307 4.47 -23.89 -2.46
N ASN A 308 4.72 -23.66 -3.76
CA ASN A 308 5.89 -24.18 -4.43
C ASN A 308 7.17 -23.43 -4.02
N VAL A 309 7.09 -22.10 -3.90
CA VAL A 309 8.21 -21.26 -3.47
C VAL A 309 8.68 -21.65 -2.06
N ILE A 310 7.73 -21.83 -1.11
CA ILE A 310 8.04 -22.24 0.27
C ILE A 310 8.74 -23.61 0.30
N LYS A 311 8.35 -24.56 -0.57
CA LYS A 311 9.00 -25.86 -0.67
C LYS A 311 10.41 -25.78 -1.25
N GLN A 312 10.66 -24.88 -2.21
CA GLN A 312 11.94 -24.75 -2.89
C GLN A 312 12.96 -23.93 -2.10
N VAL A 313 12.49 -22.88 -1.40
CA VAL A 313 13.34 -22.00 -0.60
C VAL A 313 13.22 -22.39 0.86
N SER A 314 14.01 -23.37 1.28
CA SER A 314 14.00 -23.86 2.66
C SER A 314 14.29 -22.73 3.65
N GLY A 315 13.46 -22.62 4.69
CA GLY A 315 13.57 -21.56 5.70
C GLY A 315 13.16 -20.16 5.22
N ALA A 316 12.51 -20.05 4.05
CA ALA A 316 11.96 -18.79 3.57
C ALA A 316 11.00 -18.17 4.59
N ARG A 317 11.04 -16.85 4.73
CA ARG A 317 10.10 -16.10 5.55
C ARG A 317 9.03 -15.49 4.65
N VAL A 318 7.79 -15.59 5.09
CA VAL A 318 6.62 -15.14 4.32
C VAL A 318 5.93 -14.01 5.05
N SER A 319 5.67 -12.91 4.36
CA SER A 319 4.82 -11.82 4.82
C SER A 319 3.58 -11.72 3.92
N GLY A 320 2.43 -11.70 4.53
CA GLY A 320 1.14 -11.69 3.84
C GLY A 320 0.05 -11.06 4.71
N ALA A 321 0.36 -9.95 5.37
CA ALA A 321 -0.62 -9.20 6.15
C ALA A 321 -1.66 -8.53 5.26
N THR A 322 -2.86 -8.33 5.80
CA THR A 322 -3.90 -7.52 5.16
C THR A 322 -3.37 -6.13 4.81
N GLY A 323 -3.35 -5.81 3.53
CA GLY A 323 -2.75 -4.57 3.03
C GLY A 323 -3.58 -3.32 3.35
N PRO A 324 -2.94 -2.15 3.37
CA PRO A 324 -3.61 -0.87 3.55
C PRO A 324 -4.21 -0.32 2.26
N THR A 325 -4.05 -1.02 1.15
CA THR A 325 -4.55 -0.57 -0.16
C THR A 325 -6.04 -0.81 -0.25
N LEU A 326 -6.82 0.28 -0.31
CA LEU A 326 -8.27 0.21 -0.45
C LEU A 326 -8.65 -0.10 -1.90
N SER A 327 -9.36 -1.20 -2.11
CA SER A 327 -10.01 -1.51 -3.39
C SER A 327 -11.48 -1.12 -3.33
N PHE A 328 -11.98 -0.45 -4.37
CA PHE A 328 -13.35 0.09 -4.36
C PHE A 328 -13.90 0.40 -5.74
N LEU A 329 -15.23 0.43 -5.83
CA LEU A 329 -15.95 1.00 -6.95
C LEU A 329 -16.30 2.46 -6.66
N PHE A 330 -16.23 3.31 -7.68
CA PHE A 330 -16.58 4.72 -7.58
C PHE A 330 -17.34 5.16 -8.84
N PHE A 331 -18.08 6.26 -8.71
CA PHE A 331 -19.04 6.75 -9.70
C PHE A 331 -18.56 8.05 -10.31
N ASP A 332 -18.86 8.30 -11.56
CA ASP A 332 -18.55 9.58 -12.19
C ASP A 332 -19.36 10.75 -11.56
N PRO A 333 -18.84 11.99 -11.64
CA PRO A 333 -19.50 13.15 -11.02
C PRO A 333 -20.91 13.47 -11.54
N GLU A 334 -21.26 13.08 -12.76
CA GLU A 334 -22.62 13.23 -13.28
C GLU A 334 -23.54 12.12 -12.73
N ALA A 335 -23.07 10.88 -12.67
CA ALA A 335 -23.81 9.76 -12.11
C ALA A 335 -24.29 10.04 -10.68
N VAL A 336 -23.42 10.62 -9.83
CA VAL A 336 -23.77 10.90 -8.42
C VAL A 336 -24.83 11.97 -8.24
N THR A 337 -25.13 12.74 -9.27
CA THR A 337 -26.21 13.74 -9.28
C THR A 337 -27.46 13.28 -10.05
N THR A 338 -27.34 12.17 -10.79
CA THR A 338 -28.39 11.61 -11.63
C THR A 338 -28.79 10.19 -11.17
N TRP A 339 -28.48 9.18 -11.95
CA TRP A 339 -28.94 7.80 -11.72
C TRP A 339 -28.33 7.12 -10.49
N ALA A 340 -27.09 7.45 -10.14
CA ALA A 340 -26.45 6.96 -8.92
C ALA A 340 -26.70 7.87 -7.70
N LYS A 341 -27.51 8.91 -7.82
CA LYS A 341 -27.97 9.74 -6.68
C LYS A 341 -28.80 8.92 -5.70
N ASP A 342 -29.63 8.04 -6.21
CA ASP A 342 -30.46 7.14 -5.39
C ASP A 342 -29.58 6.10 -4.69
N PRO A 343 -29.51 6.05 -3.34
CA PRO A 343 -28.70 5.09 -2.62
C PRO A 343 -29.07 3.64 -2.91
N ARG A 344 -30.33 3.35 -3.29
CA ARG A 344 -30.79 1.98 -3.61
C ARG A 344 -30.01 1.38 -4.77
N VAL A 345 -29.60 2.19 -5.77
CA VAL A 345 -28.75 1.72 -6.88
C VAL A 345 -27.39 1.27 -6.37
N ARG A 346 -26.75 2.09 -5.56
CA ARG A 346 -25.42 1.81 -5.01
C ARG A 346 -25.44 0.65 -4.02
N GLN A 347 -26.47 0.58 -3.17
CA GLN A 347 -26.73 -0.55 -2.25
C GLN A 347 -26.94 -1.85 -3.04
N ALA A 348 -27.71 -1.83 -4.12
CA ALA A 348 -27.92 -2.98 -4.98
C ALA A 348 -26.60 -3.47 -5.60
N ILE A 349 -25.76 -2.56 -6.11
CA ILE A 349 -24.45 -2.91 -6.63
C ILE A 349 -23.59 -3.55 -5.52
N SER A 350 -23.54 -2.98 -4.33
CA SER A 350 -22.76 -3.53 -3.22
C SER A 350 -23.24 -4.93 -2.81
N MET A 351 -24.57 -5.12 -2.70
CA MET A 351 -25.18 -6.41 -2.34
C MET A 351 -25.05 -7.46 -3.46
N SER A 352 -24.79 -7.06 -4.70
CA SER A 352 -24.52 -8.01 -5.78
C SER A 352 -23.13 -8.65 -5.70
N LEU A 353 -22.18 -8.02 -5.02
CA LEU A 353 -20.80 -8.50 -4.92
C LEU A 353 -20.69 -9.63 -3.90
N ASN A 354 -20.34 -10.83 -4.36
CA ASN A 354 -20.00 -11.95 -3.47
C ASN A 354 -18.55 -11.80 -3.01
N ARG A 355 -18.35 -11.08 -1.91
CA ARG A 355 -17.02 -10.76 -1.38
C ARG A 355 -16.25 -11.99 -0.93
N ASP A 356 -16.91 -13.03 -0.44
CA ASP A 356 -16.25 -14.30 -0.07
C ASP A 356 -15.73 -15.03 -1.32
N GLU A 357 -16.49 -15.02 -2.41
CA GLU A 357 -16.05 -15.58 -3.69
C GLU A 357 -14.95 -14.75 -4.34
N LEU A 358 -15.02 -13.42 -4.21
CA LEU A 358 -13.94 -12.50 -4.64
C LEU A 358 -12.66 -12.73 -3.85
N MET A 359 -12.75 -13.04 -2.54
CA MET A 359 -11.60 -13.42 -1.72
C MET A 359 -10.97 -14.70 -2.23
N GLU A 360 -11.77 -15.72 -2.52
CA GLU A 360 -11.26 -16.99 -3.05
C GLU A 360 -10.65 -16.84 -4.44
N LEU A 361 -11.34 -16.07 -5.32
CA LEU A 361 -10.87 -15.80 -6.67
C LEU A 361 -9.52 -15.09 -6.67
N GLY A 362 -9.40 -14.05 -5.83
CA GLY A 362 -8.23 -13.19 -5.79
C GLY A 362 -7.07 -13.75 -5.00
N TYR A 363 -7.34 -14.34 -3.84
CA TYR A 363 -6.30 -14.67 -2.86
C TYR A 363 -6.09 -16.18 -2.67
N ASN A 364 -6.84 -17.04 -3.36
CA ASN A 364 -6.76 -18.52 -3.26
C ASN A 364 -6.78 -19.00 -1.79
N VAL A 365 -7.65 -18.44 -0.98
CA VAL A 365 -7.68 -18.60 0.48
C VAL A 365 -7.71 -20.07 0.89
N LYS A 366 -8.63 -20.87 0.27
CA LYS A 366 -8.74 -22.28 0.55
C LYS A 366 -7.47 -23.05 0.21
N LYS A 367 -6.91 -22.83 -0.99
CA LYS A 367 -5.69 -23.51 -1.45
C LYS A 367 -4.51 -23.26 -0.50
N LEU A 368 -4.36 -22.02 -0.03
CA LEU A 368 -3.26 -21.66 0.86
C LEU A 368 -3.46 -22.22 2.27
N ARG A 369 -4.69 -22.18 2.80
CA ARG A 369 -5.03 -22.80 4.08
C ARG A 369 -4.85 -24.31 4.06
N ASP A 370 -5.27 -24.98 2.98
CA ASP A 370 -5.03 -26.42 2.79
C ASP A 370 -3.54 -26.76 2.71
N ALA A 371 -2.70 -25.81 2.31
CA ALA A 371 -1.22 -25.93 2.31
C ALA A 371 -0.58 -25.52 3.66
N GLY A 372 -1.36 -25.28 4.72
CA GLY A 372 -0.89 -24.90 6.04
C GLY A 372 -0.45 -23.44 6.16
N ILE A 373 -0.76 -22.59 5.17
CA ILE A 373 -0.40 -21.17 5.16
C ILE A 373 -1.53 -20.37 5.80
N LYS A 374 -1.23 -19.60 6.84
CA LYS A 374 -2.19 -18.70 7.46
C LYS A 374 -2.55 -17.57 6.48
N VAL A 375 -3.82 -17.47 6.12
CA VAL A 375 -4.35 -16.40 5.26
C VAL A 375 -5.33 -15.58 6.07
N GLU A 376 -5.00 -14.32 6.27
CA GLU A 376 -5.92 -13.33 6.81
C GLU A 376 -6.79 -12.78 5.69
N THR A 377 -8.07 -12.61 5.98
CA THR A 377 -9.06 -12.09 5.04
C THR A 377 -9.90 -11.06 5.75
N ALA A 378 -10.22 -9.98 5.06
CA ALA A 378 -11.13 -8.96 5.56
C ALA A 378 -11.86 -8.29 4.38
N TRP A 379 -12.95 -7.63 4.66
CA TRP A 379 -13.57 -6.73 3.70
C TRP A 379 -13.16 -5.30 4.03
N HIS A 380 -12.86 -4.53 3.02
CA HIS A 380 -12.66 -3.09 3.22
C HIS A 380 -13.96 -2.43 3.67
N ASN A 381 -13.80 -1.33 4.40
CA ASN A 381 -14.83 -0.31 4.59
C ASN A 381 -14.35 0.97 3.86
N LEU A 382 -14.89 2.13 4.17
CA LEU A 382 -14.38 3.41 3.66
C LEU A 382 -12.91 3.65 4.04
N VAL A 383 -12.50 3.04 5.16
CA VAL A 383 -11.10 2.92 5.59
C VAL A 383 -10.62 1.49 5.28
N PRO A 384 -9.40 1.30 4.78
CA PRO A 384 -8.87 -0.03 4.49
C PRO A 384 -8.78 -0.93 5.72
N ALA A 385 -8.99 -2.23 5.53
CA ALA A 385 -8.92 -3.20 6.64
C ALA A 385 -7.53 -3.26 7.32
N GLY A 386 -6.46 -2.92 6.61
CA GLY A 386 -5.11 -2.81 7.19
C GLY A 386 -4.93 -1.66 8.18
N GLU A 387 -5.79 -0.65 8.15
CA GLU A 387 -5.79 0.47 9.11
C GLU A 387 -6.52 0.10 10.42
N THR A 388 -6.05 -0.92 11.08
CA THR A 388 -6.74 -1.59 12.21
C THR A 388 -7.15 -0.68 13.36
N ALA A 389 -6.47 0.44 13.57
CA ALA A 389 -6.83 1.43 14.60
C ALA A 389 -8.08 2.24 14.26
N TRP A 390 -8.42 2.35 12.98
CA TRP A 390 -9.45 3.22 12.42
C TRP A 390 -10.57 2.47 11.71
N TRP A 391 -10.27 1.27 11.22
CA TRP A 391 -11.20 0.45 10.45
C TRP A 391 -12.30 -0.17 11.31
N ILE A 392 -13.51 -0.19 10.77
CA ILE A 392 -14.62 -0.95 11.33
C ILE A 392 -14.93 -2.11 10.40
N ASP A 393 -14.97 -3.32 10.95
CA ASP A 393 -15.36 -4.52 10.23
C ASP A 393 -16.79 -4.36 9.68
N PRO A 394 -16.98 -4.38 8.35
CA PRO A 394 -18.31 -4.26 7.74
C PRO A 394 -19.27 -5.39 8.14
N THR A 395 -18.73 -6.52 8.58
CA THR A 395 -19.54 -7.68 9.04
C THR A 395 -19.85 -7.62 10.53
N GLY A 396 -19.21 -6.71 11.26
CA GLY A 396 -19.30 -6.58 12.71
C GLY A 396 -20.51 -5.79 13.19
N THR A 397 -20.82 -5.94 14.48
CA THR A 397 -21.99 -5.31 15.11
C THR A 397 -21.95 -3.78 15.13
N LYS A 398 -20.75 -3.17 15.07
CA LYS A 398 -20.59 -1.71 15.03
C LYS A 398 -21.23 -1.05 13.80
N MET A 399 -21.41 -1.80 12.71
CA MET A 399 -22.07 -1.30 11.50
C MET A 399 -23.59 -1.21 11.63
N GLY A 400 -24.21 -1.88 12.62
CA GLY A 400 -25.65 -1.93 12.74
C GLY A 400 -26.33 -2.36 11.43
N ASP A 401 -27.43 -1.70 11.07
CA ASP A 401 -28.17 -2.00 9.83
C ASP A 401 -27.38 -1.72 8.53
N ALA A 402 -26.34 -0.91 8.59
CA ALA A 402 -25.52 -0.61 7.42
C ALA A 402 -24.73 -1.83 6.92
N GLY A 403 -24.40 -2.75 7.82
CA GLY A 403 -23.67 -3.98 7.49
C GLY A 403 -24.37 -4.90 6.50
N LYS A 404 -25.71 -4.84 6.41
CA LYS A 404 -26.47 -5.65 5.45
C LYS A 404 -26.12 -5.36 3.99
N TYR A 405 -25.74 -4.12 3.67
CA TYR A 405 -25.41 -3.72 2.30
C TYR A 405 -24.04 -4.21 1.83
N PHE A 406 -23.21 -4.72 2.74
CA PHE A 406 -21.95 -5.39 2.37
C PHE A 406 -22.15 -6.88 2.07
N LYS A 407 -23.23 -7.48 2.57
CA LYS A 407 -23.50 -8.92 2.42
C LYS A 407 -24.05 -9.24 1.04
N TYR A 408 -23.60 -10.33 0.46
CA TYR A 408 -24.10 -10.84 -0.81
C TYR A 408 -25.57 -11.23 -0.68
N ASN A 409 -26.44 -10.54 -1.39
CA ASN A 409 -27.87 -10.84 -1.47
C ASN A 409 -28.42 -10.36 -2.83
N PRO A 410 -28.28 -11.15 -3.89
CA PRO A 410 -28.70 -10.76 -5.24
C PRO A 410 -30.22 -10.62 -5.37
N THR A 411 -31.01 -11.26 -4.48
CA THR A 411 -32.47 -11.12 -4.48
C THR A 411 -32.89 -9.72 -4.05
N ASP A 412 -32.42 -9.27 -2.90
CA ASP A 412 -32.70 -7.91 -2.41
C ASP A 412 -32.04 -6.86 -3.30
N ALA A 413 -30.86 -7.13 -3.85
CA ALA A 413 -30.20 -6.26 -4.81
C ALA A 413 -31.09 -6.02 -6.05
N LYS A 414 -31.70 -7.06 -6.62
CA LYS A 414 -32.65 -6.94 -7.73
C LYS A 414 -33.89 -6.14 -7.36
N ALA A 415 -34.42 -6.34 -6.15
CA ALA A 415 -35.58 -5.58 -5.67
C ALA A 415 -35.27 -4.08 -5.52
N LEU A 416 -34.12 -3.73 -4.93
CA LEU A 416 -33.66 -2.34 -4.80
C LEU A 416 -33.45 -1.70 -6.19
N LEU A 417 -32.81 -2.41 -7.10
CA LEU A 417 -32.56 -1.93 -8.46
C LEU A 417 -33.87 -1.73 -9.24
N SER A 418 -34.82 -2.64 -9.12
CA SER A 418 -36.15 -2.53 -9.75
C SER A 418 -36.91 -1.32 -9.23
N ALA A 419 -36.82 -1.05 -7.92
CA ALA A 419 -37.44 0.13 -7.31
C ALA A 419 -36.81 1.46 -7.76
N ALA A 420 -35.55 1.45 -8.22
CA ALA A 420 -34.81 2.60 -8.73
C ALA A 420 -34.75 2.68 -10.27
N ARG A 421 -35.33 1.72 -10.98
CA ARG A 421 -35.12 1.50 -12.43
C ARG A 421 -35.44 2.68 -13.32
N ALA A 422 -36.40 3.50 -12.98
CA ALA A 422 -36.78 4.69 -13.78
C ALA A 422 -35.65 5.75 -13.89
N GLN A 423 -34.58 5.60 -13.11
CA GLN A 423 -33.45 6.54 -13.07
C GLN A 423 -32.20 5.99 -13.78
N LEU A 424 -32.21 4.71 -14.18
CA LEU A 424 -31.03 4.06 -14.75
C LEU A 424 -30.89 4.37 -16.24
N PRO A 425 -29.66 4.58 -16.75
CA PRO A 425 -29.38 4.62 -18.18
C PRO A 425 -29.52 3.22 -18.81
N ASP A 426 -29.67 3.20 -20.13
CA ASP A 426 -29.80 1.94 -20.88
C ASP A 426 -28.56 1.02 -20.75
N SER A 427 -27.39 1.63 -20.61
CA SER A 427 -26.12 0.94 -20.36
C SER A 427 -25.20 1.82 -19.52
N ILE A 428 -24.41 1.20 -18.62
CA ILE A 428 -23.43 1.86 -17.78
C ILE A 428 -22.04 1.42 -18.21
N THR A 429 -21.17 2.37 -18.52
CA THR A 429 -19.76 2.07 -18.77
C THR A 429 -19.06 1.71 -17.47
N TYR A 430 -18.40 0.57 -17.44
CA TYR A 430 -17.55 0.13 -16.34
C TYR A 430 -16.09 0.18 -16.78
N GLN A 431 -15.24 0.87 -16.01
CA GLN A 431 -13.88 1.21 -16.38
C GLN A 431 -12.87 0.68 -15.36
N TYR A 432 -11.78 0.14 -15.86
CA TYR A 432 -10.61 -0.23 -15.06
C TYR A 432 -9.35 -0.24 -15.93
N THR A 433 -8.17 -0.40 -15.29
CA THR A 433 -6.89 -0.56 -16.00
C THR A 433 -6.39 -1.99 -15.87
N ALA A 434 -5.93 -2.60 -16.97
CA ALA A 434 -5.42 -3.98 -16.94
C ALA A 434 -3.89 -4.08 -16.92
N ASN A 435 -3.18 -2.97 -17.19
CA ASN A 435 -1.73 -2.99 -17.39
C ASN A 435 -0.92 -2.45 -16.20
N ARG A 436 -1.50 -2.41 -14.98
CA ARG A 436 -0.80 -1.84 -13.81
C ARG A 436 -0.80 -2.72 -12.57
N TYR A 437 -1.95 -3.25 -12.15
CA TYR A 437 -2.13 -3.85 -10.82
C TYR A 437 -2.08 -5.38 -10.82
N GLY A 438 -1.82 -5.97 -11.98
CA GLY A 438 -1.65 -7.41 -12.13
C GLY A 438 -2.94 -8.21 -12.19
N LYS A 439 -2.77 -9.53 -12.24
CA LYS A 439 -3.87 -10.48 -12.51
C LYS A 439 -4.98 -10.45 -11.47
N LEU A 440 -4.62 -10.37 -10.18
CA LEU A 440 -5.58 -10.30 -9.08
C LEU A 440 -6.59 -9.16 -9.27
N PHE A 441 -6.11 -7.96 -9.58
CA PHE A 441 -6.96 -6.80 -9.80
C PHE A 441 -7.87 -7.00 -11.01
N ASN A 442 -7.34 -7.54 -12.09
CA ASN A 442 -8.10 -7.78 -13.32
C ASN A 442 -9.20 -8.82 -13.11
N ASP A 443 -8.90 -9.93 -12.44
CA ASP A 443 -9.88 -10.98 -12.12
C ASP A 443 -11.04 -10.42 -11.27
N ILE A 444 -10.75 -9.58 -10.28
CA ILE A 444 -11.77 -8.92 -9.45
C ILE A 444 -12.58 -7.91 -10.28
N ALA A 445 -11.93 -7.13 -11.14
CA ALA A 445 -12.60 -6.15 -11.99
C ALA A 445 -13.63 -6.83 -12.93
N GLU A 446 -13.26 -7.94 -13.55
CA GLU A 446 -14.14 -8.72 -14.44
C GLU A 446 -15.28 -9.39 -13.65
N ALA A 447 -14.99 -9.91 -12.45
CA ALA A 447 -16.00 -10.48 -11.58
C ALA A 447 -17.05 -9.45 -11.14
N ASN A 448 -16.65 -8.23 -10.82
CA ASN A 448 -17.57 -7.14 -10.48
C ASN A 448 -18.59 -6.87 -11.60
N VAL A 449 -18.14 -6.87 -12.86
CA VAL A 449 -19.03 -6.74 -14.03
C VAL A 449 -20.07 -7.85 -14.05
N SER A 450 -19.63 -9.10 -13.87
CA SER A 450 -20.50 -10.27 -13.90
C SER A 450 -21.57 -10.23 -12.81
N TYR A 451 -21.20 -9.81 -11.60
CA TYR A 451 -22.15 -9.64 -10.49
C TYR A 451 -23.17 -8.52 -10.75
N MET A 452 -22.75 -7.38 -11.29
CA MET A 452 -23.68 -6.30 -11.66
C MET A 452 -24.65 -6.75 -12.75
N GLN A 453 -24.18 -7.46 -13.76
CA GLN A 453 -25.04 -8.02 -14.83
C GLN A 453 -26.03 -9.04 -14.31
N ALA A 454 -25.63 -9.87 -13.32
CA ALA A 454 -26.50 -10.87 -12.71
C ALA A 454 -27.72 -10.28 -11.97
N ILE A 455 -27.65 -9.03 -11.53
CA ILE A 455 -28.78 -8.32 -10.93
C ILE A 455 -29.59 -7.48 -11.93
N GLY A 456 -29.20 -7.50 -13.21
CA GLY A 456 -29.92 -6.83 -14.32
C GLY A 456 -29.39 -5.45 -14.71
N LEU A 457 -28.21 -5.03 -14.21
CA LEU A 457 -27.53 -3.87 -14.73
C LEU A 457 -26.91 -4.20 -16.10
N LYS A 458 -27.17 -3.37 -17.10
CA LYS A 458 -26.50 -3.48 -18.39
C LYS A 458 -25.19 -2.69 -18.30
N THR A 459 -24.08 -3.38 -18.39
CA THR A 459 -22.73 -2.78 -18.31
C THR A 459 -21.95 -3.01 -19.60
N THR A 460 -21.20 -2.00 -20.03
CA THR A 460 -20.22 -2.07 -21.11
C THR A 460 -18.83 -1.83 -20.51
N THR A 461 -17.90 -2.75 -20.69
CA THR A 461 -16.57 -2.65 -20.12
C THR A 461 -15.65 -1.84 -21.01
N GLU A 462 -14.92 -0.90 -20.42
CA GLU A 462 -13.83 -0.16 -21.04
C GLU A 462 -12.53 -0.40 -20.26
N VAL A 463 -11.59 -1.14 -20.86
CA VAL A 463 -10.25 -1.34 -20.33
C VAL A 463 -9.36 -0.19 -20.78
N GLN A 464 -8.74 0.49 -19.83
CA GLN A 464 -7.96 1.71 -20.07
C GLN A 464 -6.46 1.48 -19.85
N ASP A 465 -5.63 2.17 -20.64
CA ASP A 465 -4.22 2.29 -20.31
C ASP A 465 -4.03 3.14 -19.06
N TYR A 466 -3.19 2.64 -18.15
CA TYR A 466 -3.00 3.26 -16.83
C TYR A 466 -2.47 4.69 -16.94
N SER A 467 -1.36 4.86 -17.67
CA SER A 467 -0.59 6.11 -17.63
C SER A 467 -1.24 7.23 -18.47
N SER A 468 -1.80 6.87 -19.62
CA SER A 468 -2.34 7.86 -20.56
C SER A 468 -3.80 8.24 -20.28
N LYS A 469 -4.59 7.35 -19.66
CA LYS A 469 -6.02 7.59 -19.44
C LYS A 469 -6.48 7.36 -18.02
N TYR A 470 -6.23 6.18 -17.45
CA TYR A 470 -6.84 5.81 -16.18
C TYR A 470 -6.45 6.76 -15.03
N ILE A 471 -5.14 6.92 -14.75
CA ILE A 471 -4.67 7.71 -13.61
C ILE A 471 -4.80 9.23 -13.84
N THR A 472 -4.75 9.66 -15.10
CA THR A 472 -4.76 11.08 -15.47
C THR A 472 -6.16 11.66 -15.67
N GLN A 473 -7.15 10.80 -15.89
CA GLN A 473 -8.53 11.21 -16.15
C GLN A 473 -9.53 10.48 -15.26
N THR A 474 -9.70 9.17 -15.41
CA THR A 474 -10.71 8.37 -14.72
C THR A 474 -10.56 8.47 -13.21
N PHE A 475 -9.36 8.27 -12.71
CA PHE A 475 -9.08 8.26 -11.28
C PHE A 475 -9.26 9.63 -10.59
N ILE A 476 -9.25 10.71 -11.33
CA ILE A 476 -9.51 12.06 -10.81
C ILE A 476 -10.93 12.57 -11.09
N GLY A 477 -11.83 11.68 -11.52
CA GLY A 477 -13.25 11.99 -11.72
C GLY A 477 -13.61 12.50 -13.12
N ASN A 478 -12.73 12.37 -14.11
CA ASN A 478 -13.03 12.72 -15.49
C ASN A 478 -13.35 11.46 -16.32
N PHE A 479 -14.54 10.90 -16.12
CA PHE A 479 -15.01 9.68 -16.77
C PHE A 479 -16.54 9.61 -16.75
N LYS A 480 -17.15 8.55 -17.28
CA LYS A 480 -18.59 8.27 -17.28
C LYS A 480 -18.87 6.86 -16.76
N GLY A 481 -19.87 6.71 -15.90
CA GLY A 481 -20.34 5.43 -15.38
C GLY A 481 -19.73 5.03 -14.05
N ILE A 482 -19.15 3.85 -13.97
CA ILE A 482 -18.53 3.26 -12.78
C ILE A 482 -17.07 2.96 -13.09
N ALA A 483 -16.19 3.19 -12.14
CA ALA A 483 -14.81 2.74 -12.24
C ALA A 483 -14.42 1.89 -11.03
N PHE A 484 -13.45 0.98 -11.23
CA PHE A 484 -12.83 0.17 -10.20
C PHE A 484 -11.36 0.54 -10.05
N GLY A 485 -10.91 0.71 -8.82
CA GLY A 485 -9.54 1.12 -8.55
C GLY A 485 -9.01 0.74 -7.19
N TYR A 486 -7.72 0.98 -7.06
CA TYR A 486 -7.00 0.97 -5.80
C TYR A 486 -6.67 2.39 -5.37
N GLU A 487 -6.99 2.75 -4.12
CA GLU A 487 -6.51 4.00 -3.53
C GLU A 487 -5.11 3.80 -2.93
N THR A 488 -4.32 4.85 -2.98
CA THR A 488 -3.01 4.91 -2.34
C THR A 488 -3.13 4.56 -0.86
N PRO A 489 -2.22 3.75 -0.31
CA PRO A 489 -2.17 3.52 1.12
C PRO A 489 -1.70 4.80 1.82
N PHE A 490 -2.63 5.59 2.32
CA PHE A 490 -2.30 6.80 3.06
C PHE A 490 -1.74 6.45 4.44
N PRO A 491 -0.72 7.18 4.89
CA PRO A 491 -0.15 6.98 6.22
C PRO A 491 -1.12 7.34 7.35
N GLU A 492 -2.10 8.20 7.06
CA GLU A 492 -3.09 8.70 7.99
C GLU A 492 -4.50 8.49 7.44
N ALA A 493 -5.39 7.90 8.25
CA ALA A 493 -6.72 7.49 7.81
C ALA A 493 -7.63 8.66 7.37
N GLY A 494 -7.44 9.88 7.93
CA GLY A 494 -8.18 11.07 7.53
C GLY A 494 -7.97 11.49 6.10
N SER A 495 -6.84 11.08 5.51
CA SER A 495 -6.56 11.32 4.10
C SER A 495 -7.60 10.67 3.17
N TYR A 496 -8.18 9.53 3.55
CA TYR A 496 -9.28 8.92 2.79
C TYR A 496 -10.52 9.80 2.81
N LEU A 497 -10.92 10.32 3.98
CA LEU A 497 -12.09 11.21 4.09
C LEU A 497 -11.89 12.51 3.31
N THR A 498 -10.70 13.09 3.42
CA THR A 498 -10.33 14.30 2.68
C THR A 498 -10.39 14.05 1.17
N ARG A 499 -9.82 12.93 0.72
CA ARG A 499 -9.82 12.55 -0.70
C ARG A 499 -11.23 12.37 -1.25
N PHE A 500 -12.10 11.74 -0.49
CA PHE A 500 -13.41 11.31 -0.98
C PHE A 500 -14.51 12.34 -0.85
N PHE A 501 -14.43 13.29 0.11
CA PHE A 501 -15.56 14.12 0.47
C PHE A 501 -15.28 15.63 0.56
N THR A 502 -14.05 16.07 0.32
CA THR A 502 -13.74 17.52 0.25
C THR A 502 -13.56 17.97 -1.20
N ASP A 503 -13.33 19.27 -1.40
CA ASP A 503 -13.00 19.85 -2.71
C ASP A 503 -11.57 19.51 -3.18
N ASN A 504 -11.05 18.33 -2.78
CA ASN A 504 -9.78 17.83 -3.25
C ASN A 504 -9.84 17.62 -4.78
N PRO A 505 -8.86 18.16 -5.55
CA PRO A 505 -8.83 17.99 -7.01
C PRO A 505 -8.86 16.53 -7.46
N GLN A 506 -8.34 15.63 -6.63
CA GLN A 506 -8.30 14.19 -6.89
C GLN A 506 -9.50 13.44 -6.30
N ASN A 507 -10.57 14.13 -5.86
CA ASN A 507 -11.81 13.48 -5.44
C ASN A 507 -12.44 12.78 -6.66
N HIS A 508 -12.57 11.45 -6.57
CA HIS A 508 -12.98 10.60 -7.68
C HIS A 508 -14.41 10.87 -8.16
N SER A 509 -15.36 11.05 -7.22
CA SER A 509 -16.78 11.11 -7.53
C SER A 509 -17.38 12.51 -7.31
N LYS A 510 -16.62 13.44 -6.74
CA LYS A 510 -17.07 14.80 -6.41
C LYS A 510 -18.36 14.82 -5.58
N TRP A 511 -18.51 13.86 -4.64
CA TRP A 511 -19.64 13.84 -3.72
C TRP A 511 -19.79 15.15 -2.95
N LYS A 512 -21.04 15.63 -2.85
CA LYS A 512 -21.41 16.82 -2.09
C LYS A 512 -22.44 16.44 -1.03
N ASP A 513 -22.01 15.72 -0.01
CA ASP A 513 -22.79 15.42 1.18
C ASP A 513 -22.30 16.32 2.31
N PRO A 514 -23.15 17.27 2.83
CA PRO A 514 -22.69 18.22 3.85
C PRO A 514 -22.27 17.58 5.16
N GLU A 515 -22.87 16.45 5.54
CA GLU A 515 -22.52 15.74 6.77
C GLU A 515 -21.19 15.00 6.61
N MET A 516 -20.96 14.31 5.48
CA MET A 516 -19.66 13.68 5.20
C MET A 516 -18.54 14.71 5.07
N LEU A 517 -18.83 15.85 4.44
CA LEU A 517 -17.88 16.96 4.37
C LEU A 517 -17.53 17.48 5.77
N LYS A 518 -18.53 17.67 6.63
CA LYS A 518 -18.30 18.10 8.00
C LYS A 518 -17.48 17.09 8.79
N ILE A 519 -17.80 15.80 8.72
CA ILE A 519 -17.03 14.73 9.38
C ILE A 519 -15.57 14.75 8.90
N ALA A 520 -15.34 14.89 7.59
CA ALA A 520 -13.98 14.95 7.02
C ALA A 520 -13.22 16.19 7.53
N GLN A 521 -13.88 17.35 7.62
CA GLN A 521 -13.28 18.58 8.13
C GLN A 521 -12.99 18.52 9.63
N ASP A 522 -13.94 18.01 10.43
CA ASP A 522 -13.76 17.85 11.88
C ASP A 522 -12.61 16.87 12.19
N ALA A 523 -12.51 15.75 11.46
CA ALA A 523 -11.44 14.78 11.63
C ALA A 523 -10.04 15.34 11.34
N GLN A 524 -9.91 16.39 10.54
CA GLN A 524 -8.63 17.06 10.26
C GLN A 524 -8.13 17.92 11.42
N VAL A 525 -9.06 18.47 12.22
CA VAL A 525 -8.72 19.45 13.27
C VAL A 525 -8.84 18.87 14.69
N GLU A 526 -9.52 17.74 14.87
CA GLU A 526 -9.70 17.09 16.18
C GLU A 526 -8.38 16.47 16.67
N LEU A 527 -7.86 16.97 17.78
CA LEU A 527 -6.59 16.53 18.35
C LEU A 527 -6.73 15.28 19.24
N SER A 528 -7.94 14.96 19.73
CA SER A 528 -8.19 13.74 20.50
C SER A 528 -8.33 12.53 19.57
N GLU A 529 -7.47 11.53 19.75
CA GLU A 529 -7.51 10.28 18.96
C GLU A 529 -8.84 9.55 19.16
N GLU A 530 -9.40 9.53 20.36
CA GLU A 530 -10.68 8.88 20.66
C GLU A 530 -11.82 9.53 19.90
N LYS A 531 -11.92 10.85 19.92
CA LYS A 531 -12.94 11.58 19.18
C LYS A 531 -12.76 11.44 17.66
N ARG A 532 -11.52 11.42 17.20
CA ARG A 532 -11.23 11.12 15.77
C ARG A 532 -11.72 9.72 15.40
N LYS A 533 -11.51 8.70 16.24
CA LYS A 533 -12.03 7.35 16.00
C LYS A 533 -13.55 7.33 15.91
N GLU A 534 -14.25 8.14 16.70
CA GLU A 534 -15.71 8.30 16.62
C GLU A 534 -16.12 8.92 15.27
N LEU A 535 -15.44 9.96 14.81
CA LEU A 535 -15.70 10.59 13.50
C LEU A 535 -15.47 9.59 12.35
N PHE A 536 -14.39 8.80 12.41
CA PHE A 536 -14.15 7.74 11.43
C PHE A 536 -15.21 6.64 11.47
N ALA A 537 -15.70 6.30 12.66
CA ALA A 537 -16.80 5.34 12.81
C ALA A 537 -18.07 5.86 12.15
N GLN A 538 -18.45 7.11 12.41
CA GLN A 538 -19.60 7.78 11.79
C GLN A 538 -19.48 7.77 10.25
N ALA A 539 -18.30 8.16 9.71
CA ALA A 539 -18.08 8.16 8.27
C ALA A 539 -18.26 6.79 7.64
N GLN A 540 -17.70 5.74 8.25
CA GLN A 540 -17.79 4.37 7.76
C GLN A 540 -19.21 3.81 7.82
N ILE A 541 -19.95 4.06 8.90
CA ILE A 541 -21.35 3.65 9.02
C ILE A 541 -22.20 4.39 7.97
N LYS A 542 -22.01 5.70 7.83
CA LYS A 542 -22.74 6.50 6.84
C LYS A 542 -22.43 6.08 5.40
N ASN A 543 -21.15 5.76 5.10
CA ASN A 543 -20.80 5.17 3.81
C ASN A 543 -21.50 3.81 3.63
N GLY A 544 -21.54 2.97 4.66
CA GLY A 544 -22.24 1.69 4.63
C GLY A 544 -23.74 1.84 4.35
N GLN A 545 -24.38 2.86 4.90
CA GLN A 545 -25.80 3.18 4.65
C GLN A 545 -26.05 3.66 3.21
N ASN A 546 -25.15 4.45 2.65
CA ASN A 546 -25.35 5.15 1.39
C ASN A 546 -24.55 4.59 0.22
N MET A 547 -23.50 3.80 0.47
CA MET A 547 -22.58 3.27 -0.53
C MET A 547 -22.06 4.35 -1.50
N TYR A 548 -21.60 5.48 -0.96
CA TYR A 548 -20.98 6.55 -1.75
C TYR A 548 -19.81 6.00 -2.56
N TYR A 549 -18.96 5.25 -1.91
CA TYR A 549 -17.94 4.37 -2.46
C TYR A 549 -18.25 2.94 -2.04
N ILE A 550 -18.10 1.99 -2.94
CA ILE A 550 -18.40 0.59 -2.67
C ILE A 550 -17.09 -0.15 -2.42
N PRO A 551 -16.72 -0.38 -1.13
CA PRO A 551 -15.49 -1.09 -0.79
C PRO A 551 -15.55 -2.54 -1.24
N ASN A 552 -14.40 -3.04 -1.68
CA ASN A 552 -14.24 -4.42 -2.11
C ASN A 552 -13.48 -5.24 -1.04
N VAL A 553 -12.75 -6.25 -1.42
CA VAL A 553 -12.12 -7.20 -0.51
C VAL A 553 -10.66 -6.87 -0.25
N ALA A 554 -10.17 -7.24 0.94
CA ALA A 554 -8.78 -7.19 1.34
C ALA A 554 -8.29 -8.60 1.72
N GLY A 555 -7.16 -8.98 1.18
CA GLY A 555 -6.44 -10.20 1.58
C GLY A 555 -5.01 -9.84 1.97
N ALA A 556 -4.09 -10.75 1.77
CA ALA A 556 -2.67 -10.56 2.02
C ALA A 556 -2.02 -9.57 1.02
N GLY A 557 -2.49 -8.34 1.00
CA GLY A 557 -2.02 -7.29 0.10
C GLY A 557 -2.25 -7.59 -1.38
N THR A 558 -1.44 -6.98 -2.24
CA THR A 558 -1.43 -7.27 -3.69
C THR A 558 -0.64 -8.55 -4.02
N GLY A 559 -0.12 -9.25 -3.03
CA GLY A 559 0.66 -10.47 -3.12
C GLY A 559 1.38 -10.79 -1.81
N TRP A 560 2.08 -11.90 -1.82
CA TRP A 560 2.91 -12.36 -0.72
C TRP A 560 4.34 -11.90 -0.93
N THR A 561 4.96 -11.29 0.05
CA THR A 561 6.39 -11.03 -0.01
C THR A 561 7.15 -12.18 0.69
N VAL A 562 8.10 -12.76 0.00
CA VAL A 562 8.92 -13.87 0.51
C VAL A 562 10.37 -13.44 0.51
N SER A 563 11.10 -13.79 1.57
CA SER A 563 12.53 -13.53 1.68
C SER A 563 13.34 -14.82 1.72
N GLN A 564 14.63 -14.73 1.32
CA GLN A 564 15.61 -15.76 1.54
C GLN A 564 15.80 -16.03 3.05
N ALA A 565 16.14 -17.28 3.39
CA ALA A 565 16.25 -17.76 4.77
C ALA A 565 17.29 -16.99 5.62
N ASN A 566 18.34 -16.48 4.98
CA ASN A 566 19.43 -15.76 5.66
C ASN A 566 19.13 -14.27 5.88
N LEU A 567 18.09 -13.71 5.30
CA LEU A 567 17.71 -12.31 5.54
C LEU A 567 17.09 -12.17 6.94
N ARG A 568 17.51 -11.17 7.69
CA ARG A 568 17.02 -10.85 9.05
C ARG A 568 16.26 -9.54 9.04
N ASN A 569 15.40 -9.37 10.04
CA ASN A 569 14.48 -8.24 10.19
C ASN A 569 13.52 -8.12 9.00
N PHE A 570 13.03 -9.28 8.53
CA PHE A 570 11.96 -9.41 7.58
C PHE A 570 11.07 -10.59 8.00
N PRO A 571 9.77 -10.42 8.15
CA PRO A 571 8.93 -9.22 7.95
C PRO A 571 8.74 -8.36 9.21
N GLU A 572 9.63 -8.45 10.19
CA GLU A 572 9.49 -7.86 11.52
C GLU A 572 9.37 -6.34 11.51
N PHE A 573 9.88 -5.69 10.48
CA PHE A 573 9.75 -4.26 10.27
C PHE A 573 8.66 -3.96 9.25
N VAL A 574 7.63 -3.26 9.68
CA VAL A 574 6.50 -2.82 8.85
C VAL A 574 6.60 -1.32 8.62
N THR A 575 6.33 -0.89 7.39
CA THR A 575 6.34 0.52 7.00
C THR A 575 4.97 0.97 6.51
N LYS A 576 4.71 2.26 6.59
CA LYS A 576 3.56 2.91 5.94
C LYS A 576 3.99 3.63 4.66
N SER A 577 3.07 3.73 3.69
CA SER A 577 3.32 4.42 2.44
C SER A 577 4.56 3.88 1.72
N TYR A 578 5.41 4.75 1.21
CA TYR A 578 6.58 4.42 0.38
C TYR A 578 7.91 4.55 1.12
N GLY A 579 7.86 4.76 2.44
CA GLY A 579 9.03 5.07 3.27
C GLY A 579 9.97 3.90 3.57
N GLY A 580 9.59 2.66 3.22
CA GLY A 580 10.33 1.44 3.56
C GLY A 580 11.84 1.48 3.36
N PRO A 581 12.38 2.01 2.25
CA PRO A 581 13.82 2.14 2.05
C PRO A 581 14.57 2.97 3.09
N SER A 582 13.93 3.92 3.74
CA SER A 582 14.52 4.71 4.84
C SER A 582 14.11 4.21 6.22
N GLU A 583 12.95 3.60 6.35
CA GLU A 583 12.35 3.26 7.63
C GLU A 583 12.82 1.91 8.15
N HIS A 584 12.90 0.88 7.33
CA HIS A 584 13.24 -0.48 7.78
C HIS A 584 14.41 -1.13 7.03
N LEU A 585 14.65 -0.84 5.76
CA LEU A 585 15.73 -1.47 4.99
C LEU A 585 17.11 -1.28 5.63
N PRO A 586 17.45 -0.12 6.23
CA PRO A 586 18.73 0.08 6.90
C PRO A 586 19.02 -0.92 8.03
N PHE A 587 17.98 -1.47 8.64
CA PHE A 587 18.07 -2.39 9.78
C PHE A 587 18.02 -3.87 9.38
N ARG A 588 17.94 -4.19 8.09
CA ARG A 588 18.05 -5.55 7.58
C ARG A 588 19.50 -5.98 7.39
N TRP A 589 19.78 -7.26 7.58
CA TRP A 589 21.12 -7.84 7.44
C TRP A 589 21.06 -9.31 7.07
N LYS A 590 22.18 -9.90 6.63
CA LYS A 590 22.30 -11.33 6.33
C LYS A 590 23.05 -12.07 7.46
N ALA A 591 22.44 -13.20 7.91
CA ALA A 591 23.03 -14.06 8.95
C ALA A 591 24.24 -14.85 8.44
#